data_311fc445c515a2863faa8955f4eae655
#
_entry.id   311fc445c515a2863faa8955f4eae655
#
_cell.length_a   1.000
_cell.length_b   1.000
_cell.length_c   1.000
_cell.angle_alpha   90.00
_cell.angle_beta   90.00
_cell.angle_gamma   90.00
#
_symmetry.space_group_name_H-M   'P 1'
#
loop_
_entity.id
_entity.type
_entity.pdbx_description
1 polymer ?
#
loop_
_entity_poly.entity_id
_entity_poly.type
_entity_poly.pdbx_seq_one_letter_code
_entity_poly.pdbx_strand_id
1 'polypeptide(L)'
;SEHAARTKGIRSPVAGRADVLMVPNIESGNMLAKQLQYFAGADSAGVVLGARVPIVLTSRADNVRMRIGSAAVAKLLAHARRTVAPKAVP
;
A
#
# COMPACT_ATOMS: atom_id res chain seq x y z
N SER A 1 11.28 -12.62 2.53
CA SER A 1 12.09 -12.83 3.75
C SER A 1 13.54 -13.05 3.38
N GLU A 2 14.44 -12.69 4.28
CA GLU A 2 15.88 -12.91 4.09
C GLU A 2 16.21 -14.40 3.97
N HIS A 3 15.54 -15.24 4.73
CA HIS A 3 15.70 -16.69 4.67
C HIS A 3 15.35 -17.24 3.27
N ALA A 4 14.22 -16.83 2.72
CA ALA A 4 13.81 -17.27 1.38
C ALA A 4 14.79 -16.79 0.30
N ALA A 5 15.29 -15.58 0.41
CA ALA A 5 16.29 -15.04 -0.51
C ALA A 5 17.59 -15.86 -0.46
N ARG A 6 18.07 -16.17 0.74
CA ARG A 6 19.25 -17.03 0.89
C ARG A 6 19.05 -18.41 0.30
N THR A 7 17.91 -19.03 0.57
CA THR A 7 17.58 -20.36 0.04
C THR A 7 17.58 -20.41 -1.48
N LYS A 8 17.09 -19.33 -2.11
CA LYS A 8 17.01 -19.22 -3.57
C LYS A 8 18.25 -18.60 -4.22
N GLY A 9 19.25 -18.22 -3.45
CA GLY A 9 20.45 -17.56 -3.95
C GLY A 9 20.19 -16.16 -4.55
N ILE A 10 19.13 -15.49 -4.10
CA ILE A 10 18.79 -14.14 -4.55
C ILE A 10 19.61 -13.12 -3.77
N ARG A 11 20.38 -12.32 -4.49
CA ARG A 11 21.09 -11.17 -3.94
C ARG A 11 20.26 -9.91 -4.20
N SER A 12 19.73 -9.30 -3.14
CA SER A 12 18.94 -8.09 -3.25
C SER A 12 19.10 -7.24 -1.99
N PRO A 13 19.27 -5.92 -2.12
CA PRO A 13 19.35 -5.02 -0.97
C PRO A 13 18.01 -4.86 -0.25
N VAL A 14 16.91 -5.29 -0.85
CA VAL A 14 15.55 -5.14 -0.29
C VAL A 14 14.97 -6.45 0.22
N ALA A 15 15.64 -7.57 0.01
CA ALA A 15 15.15 -8.87 0.48
C ALA A 15 14.99 -8.88 2.00
N GLY A 16 13.77 -9.16 2.46
CA GLY A 16 13.40 -9.14 3.88
C GLY A 16 13.14 -7.75 4.46
N ARG A 17 13.32 -6.69 3.66
CA ARG A 17 13.20 -5.28 4.09
C ARG A 17 12.39 -4.43 3.10
N ALA A 18 11.56 -5.06 2.29
CA ALA A 18 10.78 -4.35 1.30
C ALA A 18 9.74 -3.45 1.95
N ASP A 19 9.66 -2.20 1.53
CA ASP A 19 8.65 -1.23 1.95
C ASP A 19 7.46 -1.20 0.98
N VAL A 20 7.67 -1.62 -0.27
CA VAL A 20 6.65 -1.69 -1.31
C VAL A 20 6.62 -3.09 -1.90
N LEU A 21 5.42 -3.68 -1.93
CA LEU A 21 5.17 -4.95 -2.57
C LEU A 21 4.37 -4.72 -3.85
N MET A 22 5.03 -4.90 -4.99
CA MET A 22 4.37 -4.76 -6.29
C MET A 22 3.72 -6.09 -6.68
N VAL A 23 2.49 -6.02 -7.16
CA VAL A 23 1.74 -7.18 -7.66
C VAL A 23 1.34 -6.98 -9.11
N PRO A 24 1.19 -8.08 -9.88
CA PRO A 24 0.97 -7.96 -11.33
C PRO A 24 -0.44 -7.51 -11.72
N ASN A 25 -1.43 -7.70 -10.85
CA ASN A 25 -2.82 -7.38 -11.14
C ASN A 25 -3.61 -7.19 -9.85
N ILE A 26 -4.85 -6.73 -9.99
CA ILE A 26 -5.71 -6.43 -8.84
C ILE A 26 -6.12 -7.69 -8.07
N GLU A 27 -6.28 -8.79 -8.76
CA GLU A 27 -6.64 -10.07 -8.12
C GLU A 27 -5.55 -10.51 -7.15
N SER A 28 -4.30 -10.48 -7.60
CA SER A 28 -3.13 -10.79 -6.76
C SER A 28 -3.02 -9.82 -5.58
N GLY A 29 -3.26 -8.54 -5.81
CA GLY A 29 -3.25 -7.52 -4.76
C GLY A 29 -4.33 -7.76 -3.71
N ASN A 30 -5.54 -8.07 -4.13
CA ASN A 30 -6.63 -8.38 -3.23
C ASN A 30 -6.36 -9.63 -2.40
N MET A 31 -5.82 -10.69 -3.01
CA MET A 31 -5.44 -11.90 -2.30
C MET A 31 -4.38 -11.62 -1.24
N LEU A 32 -3.32 -10.90 -1.60
CA LEU A 32 -2.25 -10.54 -0.68
C LEU A 32 -2.76 -9.66 0.47
N ALA A 33 -3.53 -8.63 0.15
CA ALA A 33 -4.09 -7.72 1.15
C ALA A 33 -4.98 -8.45 2.16
N LYS A 34 -5.84 -9.35 1.68
CA LYS A 34 -6.71 -10.14 2.55
C LYS A 34 -5.95 -11.13 3.41
N GLN A 35 -4.89 -11.74 2.88
CA GLN A 35 -4.02 -12.62 3.68
C GLN A 35 -3.33 -11.85 4.80
N LEU A 36 -2.78 -10.68 4.52
CA LEU A 36 -2.15 -9.84 5.53
C LEU A 36 -3.16 -9.38 6.59
N GLN A 37 -4.35 -8.99 6.17
CA GLN A 37 -5.41 -8.52 7.04
C GLN A 37 -5.94 -9.62 7.96
N TYR A 38 -6.30 -10.76 7.39
CA TYR A 38 -6.99 -11.83 8.13
C TYR A 38 -6.05 -12.84 8.78
N PHE A 39 -4.89 -13.11 8.19
CA PHE A 39 -3.95 -14.08 8.76
C PHE A 39 -2.81 -13.44 9.54
N ALA A 40 -2.39 -12.24 9.16
CA ALA A 40 -1.31 -11.54 9.85
C ALA A 40 -1.78 -10.40 10.76
N GLY A 41 -3.09 -10.15 10.85
CA GLY A 41 -3.64 -9.12 11.72
C GLY A 41 -3.27 -7.70 11.31
N ALA A 42 -2.95 -7.47 10.04
CA ALA A 42 -2.55 -6.15 9.56
C ALA A 42 -3.74 -5.20 9.49
N ASP A 43 -3.54 -3.95 9.92
CA ASP A 43 -4.43 -2.85 9.59
C ASP A 43 -4.19 -2.41 8.14
N SER A 44 -5.22 -1.89 7.51
CA SER A 44 -5.13 -1.41 6.14
C SER A 44 -5.75 -0.03 5.97
N ALA A 45 -5.23 0.71 5.01
CA ALA A 45 -5.80 1.97 4.56
C ALA A 45 -5.68 2.02 3.05
N GLY A 46 -6.78 2.29 2.36
CA GLY A 46 -6.82 2.27 0.90
C GLY A 46 -6.99 3.66 0.32
N VAL A 47 -6.10 4.03 -0.59
CA VAL A 47 -6.22 5.24 -1.41
C VAL A 47 -5.85 4.92 -2.85
N VAL A 48 -6.50 5.62 -3.78
CA VAL A 48 -6.15 5.54 -5.20
C VAL A 48 -5.11 6.61 -5.50
N LEU A 49 -3.97 6.19 -6.03
CA LEU A 49 -2.91 7.09 -6.49
C LEU A 49 -3.10 7.42 -7.97
N GLY A 50 -2.57 8.56 -8.38
CA GLY A 50 -2.60 8.99 -9.78
C GLY A 50 -3.81 9.81 -10.20
N ALA A 51 -4.84 9.90 -9.38
CA ALA A 51 -5.95 10.80 -9.62
C ALA A 51 -5.59 12.26 -9.28
N ARG A 52 -6.31 13.21 -9.87
CA ARG A 52 -6.07 14.64 -9.60
C ARG A 52 -6.39 15.05 -8.17
N VAL A 53 -7.31 14.35 -7.55
CA VAL A 53 -7.67 14.50 -6.14
C VAL A 53 -7.49 13.16 -5.43
N PRO A 54 -7.22 13.15 -4.12
CA PRO A 54 -7.17 11.91 -3.35
C PRO A 54 -8.52 11.20 -3.38
N ILE A 55 -8.49 9.90 -3.62
CA ILE A 55 -9.69 9.05 -3.60
C ILE A 55 -9.50 8.02 -2.50
N VAL A 56 -10.40 8.04 -1.54
CA VAL A 56 -10.45 7.03 -0.49
C VAL A 56 -11.05 5.75 -1.08
N LEU A 57 -10.36 4.64 -0.90
CA LEU A 57 -10.83 3.34 -1.35
C LEU A 57 -11.13 2.49 -0.12
N THR A 58 -12.38 2.10 0.03
CA THR A 58 -12.83 1.23 1.11
C THR A 58 -13.43 -0.06 0.57
N SER A 59 -13.39 -1.10 1.38
CA SER A 59 -14.03 -2.38 1.12
C SER A 59 -15.25 -2.54 2.02
N ARG A 60 -16.22 -3.35 1.59
CA ARG A 60 -17.37 -3.70 2.43
C ARG A 60 -16.95 -4.38 3.74
N ALA A 61 -15.82 -5.06 3.73
CA ALA A 61 -15.26 -5.74 4.89
C ALA A 61 -14.46 -4.82 5.83
N ASP A 62 -14.24 -3.55 5.46
CA ASP A 62 -13.47 -2.63 6.27
C ASP A 62 -14.24 -2.22 7.53
N ASN A 63 -13.56 -2.28 8.66
CA ASN A 63 -14.07 -1.77 9.92
C ASN A 63 -13.90 -0.24 10.01
N VAL A 64 -14.41 0.36 11.08
CA VAL A 64 -14.34 1.82 11.31
C VAL A 64 -12.88 2.31 11.34
N ARG A 65 -11.98 1.58 11.98
CA ARG A 65 -10.56 1.92 12.06
C ARG A 65 -9.93 2.02 10.68
N MET A 66 -10.21 1.07 9.80
CA MET A 66 -9.69 1.07 8.43
C MET A 66 -10.26 2.22 7.60
N ARG A 67 -11.55 2.52 7.76
CA ARG A 67 -12.20 3.64 7.06
C ARG A 67 -11.63 4.98 7.49
N ILE A 68 -11.44 5.19 8.79
CA ILE A 68 -10.80 6.38 9.33
C ILE A 68 -9.34 6.47 8.88
N GLY A 69 -8.61 5.36 8.91
CA GLY A 69 -7.24 5.27 8.42
C GLY A 69 -7.11 5.65 6.94
N SER A 70 -8.03 5.19 6.10
CA SER A 70 -8.06 5.55 4.67
C SER A 70 -8.29 7.05 4.47
N ALA A 71 -9.21 7.64 5.22
CA ALA A 71 -9.45 9.09 5.18
C ALA A 71 -8.23 9.88 5.66
N ALA A 72 -7.56 9.43 6.71
CA ALA A 72 -6.36 10.07 7.24
C ALA A 72 -5.21 10.03 6.24
N VAL A 73 -4.96 8.90 5.59
CA VAL A 73 -3.93 8.77 4.54
C VAL A 73 -4.24 9.68 3.35
N ALA A 74 -5.50 9.74 2.92
CA ALA A 74 -5.93 10.62 1.84
C ALA A 74 -5.69 12.11 2.20
N LYS A 75 -5.95 12.49 3.44
CA LYS A 75 -5.68 13.85 3.92
C LYS A 75 -4.19 14.17 3.92
N LEU A 76 -3.34 13.26 4.36
CA LEU A 76 -1.89 13.41 4.31
C LEU A 76 -1.38 13.52 2.87
N LEU A 77 -1.92 12.73 1.95
CA LEU A 77 -1.58 12.80 0.53
C LEU A 77 -1.97 14.14 -0.07
N ALA A 78 -3.17 14.64 0.22
CA ALA A 78 -3.63 15.95 -0.22
C ALA A 78 -2.72 17.08 0.30
N HIS A 79 -2.33 17.01 1.56
CA HIS A 79 -1.40 17.97 2.17
C HIS A 79 -0.04 17.93 1.47
N ALA A 80 0.53 16.75 1.28
CA ALA A 80 1.82 16.58 0.61
C ALA A 80 1.81 17.17 -0.81
N ARG A 81 0.72 16.95 -1.56
CA ARG A 81 0.58 17.48 -2.91
C ARG A 81 0.48 19.03 -2.96
N ARG A 82 -0.03 19.65 -1.92
CA ARG A 82 -0.10 21.12 -1.83
C ARG A 82 1.21 21.74 -1.40
N THR A 83 2.02 21.03 -0.62
CA THR A 83 3.26 21.56 -0.02
C THR A 83 4.50 21.22 -0.83
N VAL A 84 4.45 20.19 -1.67
CA VAL A 84 5.55 19.79 -2.55
C VAL A 84 5.30 20.39 -3.93
N ALA A 85 6.27 21.16 -4.46
CA ALA A 85 6.19 21.69 -5.81
C ALA A 85 6.01 20.52 -6.81
N PRO A 86 5.08 20.63 -7.77
CA PRO A 86 4.89 19.56 -8.75
C PRO A 86 6.17 19.35 -9.54
N LYS A 87 6.72 18.14 -9.48
CA LYS A 87 7.80 17.75 -10.38
C LYS A 87 7.23 17.60 -11.77
N ALA A 88 7.92 18.14 -12.76
CA ALA A 88 7.56 17.87 -14.15
C ALA A 88 7.59 16.34 -14.35
N VAL A 89 6.45 15.82 -14.81
CA VAL A 89 6.37 14.42 -15.21
C VAL A 89 6.96 14.35 -16.62
N PRO A 90 7.98 13.51 -16.83
CA PRO A 90 8.57 13.35 -18.16
C PRO A 90 7.58 12.77 -19.17
#